data_f36b5b1fa5c324a48459a6e5aefa2e27
#
_entry.id   f36b5b1fa5c324a48459a6e5aefa2e27
#
_cell.length_a   1.000
_cell.length_b   1.000
_cell.length_c   1.000
_cell.angle_alpha   90.00
_cell.angle_beta   90.00
_cell.angle_gamma   90.00
#
_symmetry.space_group_name_H-M   'P 1'
#
loop_
_entity.id
_entity.type
_entity.pdbx_description
1 polymer ?
#
loop_
_entity_poly.entity_id
_entity_poly.type
_entity_poly.pdbx_seq_one_letter_code
_entity_poly.pdbx_strand_id
1 'polypeptide(L)'
;MYQYKRGTEEHVEVLTNENFKKFTTSGEHVLVTFYAPWDGHSKSFLKQFHELGTSHTISSDSRLKFGKVDATVEKELAKEFELETYPQIILFRHGQPKEYKGSLAANGEGLRKWLRRNTHHKPAAWLEGVDDVHVFTLGRPVCIVGFFDDTGHLDNFHAAAYDFHLDFGETSSKIATEKYKTQRPGIIMFRNFAEPAHFQGNVNSLEEIKQFIATNMVPKVVDYAKKDQMERVFEGPIAANVFLFRQQNDEEADKLEAEFAKAADQLYGRVHFISAGFDEQTLYSFFAIRARDTPTVRLYAHDLKYAYKGSLKPDEGKKEVMKTIKDHDGNDIPNPKYDEEMASQTSKVFEDLIKFVDAYEKGKLVPILKSEKPPKSAPSANEATVVVGRTFDEIVTQSNKHVMLFFYAPWCQTSKALMPLWDKLAEMYREYDEVTIAKMDATKNEAKGIHVKSYPTIYFYKSGDKPRHEEFDEKKKDLASFIRFIGERTKLDPTRPPIHDEF
;
A
#
# COMPACT_ATOMS: atom_id res chain seq x y z
N MET A 1 -12.17 9.01 -38.57
CA MET A 1 -11.73 7.64 -38.93
C MET A 1 -10.21 7.65 -39.07
N TYR A 2 -9.46 7.39 -37.99
CA TYR A 2 -8.00 7.29 -38.08
C TYR A 2 -7.67 5.82 -38.29
N GLN A 3 -7.25 5.49 -39.50
CA GLN A 3 -6.66 4.18 -39.80
C GLN A 3 -5.28 4.12 -39.14
N TYR A 4 -5.15 3.32 -38.08
CA TYR A 4 -3.85 2.91 -37.53
C TYR A 4 -3.15 2.03 -38.59
N LYS A 5 -1.97 2.47 -39.04
CA LYS A 5 -1.10 1.65 -39.88
C LYS A 5 -0.74 0.35 -39.15
N ARG A 6 -1.17 -0.79 -39.70
CA ARG A 6 -0.69 -2.13 -39.32
C ARG A 6 0.83 -2.20 -39.59
N GLY A 7 1.63 -2.04 -38.52
CA GLY A 7 3.08 -2.05 -38.73
C GLY A 7 3.91 -2.32 -37.46
N THR A 8 3.28 -2.41 -36.27
CA THR A 8 4.00 -2.59 -35.00
C THR A 8 3.24 -3.47 -34.00
N GLU A 9 2.28 -4.25 -34.44
CA GLU A 9 1.46 -5.12 -33.57
C GLU A 9 1.97 -6.56 -33.44
N GLU A 10 3.12 -6.88 -34.05
CA GLU A 10 3.60 -8.29 -34.23
C GLU A 10 3.91 -9.00 -32.90
N HIS A 11 3.99 -8.32 -31.74
CA HIS A 11 4.41 -8.95 -30.49
C HIS A 11 3.39 -8.82 -29.33
N VAL A 12 2.23 -8.22 -29.56
CA VAL A 12 1.18 -8.06 -28.52
C VAL A 12 -0.15 -8.57 -29.06
N GLU A 13 -0.60 -9.71 -28.55
CA GLU A 13 -1.86 -10.35 -28.94
C GLU A 13 -3.08 -9.59 -28.42
N VAL A 14 -4.11 -9.45 -29.24
CA VAL A 14 -5.41 -8.94 -28.82
C VAL A 14 -6.21 -10.07 -28.19
N LEU A 15 -6.57 -9.89 -26.92
CA LEU A 15 -7.27 -10.91 -26.15
C LEU A 15 -8.75 -10.55 -25.99
N THR A 16 -9.59 -11.57 -26.15
CA THR A 16 -11.04 -11.54 -25.97
C THR A 16 -11.47 -12.62 -24.98
N ASN A 17 -12.73 -12.60 -24.53
CA ASN A 17 -13.29 -13.66 -23.68
C ASN A 17 -13.04 -15.07 -24.24
N GLU A 18 -13.00 -15.21 -25.56
CA GLU A 18 -12.85 -16.52 -26.23
C GLU A 18 -11.42 -17.06 -26.17
N ASN A 19 -10.39 -16.20 -26.36
CA ASN A 19 -8.99 -16.63 -26.46
C ASN A 19 -8.18 -16.40 -25.17
N PHE A 20 -8.68 -15.62 -24.22
CA PHE A 20 -7.95 -15.19 -23.03
C PHE A 20 -7.39 -16.36 -22.22
N LYS A 21 -8.24 -17.29 -21.81
CA LYS A 21 -7.84 -18.44 -20.99
C LYS A 21 -6.80 -19.30 -21.69
N LYS A 22 -7.01 -19.57 -22.99
CA LYS A 22 -6.07 -20.35 -23.79
C LYS A 22 -4.73 -19.61 -23.90
N PHE A 23 -4.74 -18.30 -24.10
CA PHE A 23 -3.51 -17.51 -24.24
C PHE A 23 -2.74 -17.42 -22.92
N THR A 24 -3.42 -17.10 -21.80
CA THR A 24 -2.79 -16.94 -20.47
C THR A 24 -2.22 -18.24 -19.91
N THR A 25 -2.70 -19.40 -20.37
CA THR A 25 -2.17 -20.73 -20.02
C THR A 25 -1.19 -21.29 -21.04
N SER A 26 -1.00 -20.63 -22.19
CA SER A 26 -0.18 -21.13 -23.31
C SER A 26 1.32 -20.92 -23.17
N GLY A 27 1.77 -20.24 -22.13
CA GLY A 27 3.16 -19.90 -21.89
C GLY A 27 3.49 -19.96 -20.41
N GLU A 28 4.78 -20.03 -20.10
CA GLU A 28 5.28 -19.96 -18.74
C GLU A 28 4.95 -18.60 -18.10
N HIS A 29 5.13 -17.53 -18.88
CA HIS A 29 4.84 -16.16 -18.49
C HIS A 29 4.03 -15.43 -19.57
N VAL A 30 2.93 -14.82 -19.19
CA VAL A 30 2.08 -14.01 -20.08
C VAL A 30 1.75 -12.69 -19.39
N LEU A 31 2.24 -11.59 -19.95
CA LEU A 31 1.91 -10.25 -19.45
C LEU A 31 0.71 -9.70 -20.19
N VAL A 32 -0.33 -9.35 -19.46
CA VAL A 32 -1.57 -8.79 -20.01
C VAL A 32 -1.78 -7.39 -19.48
N THR A 33 -2.11 -6.45 -20.38
CA THR A 33 -2.60 -5.12 -20.02
C THR A 33 -4.09 -5.01 -20.31
N PHE A 34 -4.86 -4.62 -19.33
CA PHE A 34 -6.26 -4.26 -19.46
C PHE A 34 -6.36 -2.74 -19.60
N TYR A 35 -6.97 -2.27 -20.68
CA TYR A 35 -6.99 -0.86 -21.00
C TYR A 35 -8.37 -0.38 -21.41
N ALA A 36 -8.58 0.95 -21.34
CA ALA A 36 -9.74 1.60 -21.90
C ALA A 36 -9.29 2.54 -23.05
N PRO A 37 -9.85 2.42 -24.28
CA PRO A 37 -9.42 3.23 -25.44
C PRO A 37 -9.60 4.75 -25.28
N TRP A 38 -10.48 5.16 -24.39
CA TRP A 38 -10.75 6.58 -24.11
C TRP A 38 -9.84 7.16 -23.02
N ASP A 39 -9.21 6.30 -22.18
CA ASP A 39 -8.35 6.73 -21.07
C ASP A 39 -6.97 7.22 -21.57
N GLY A 40 -6.54 8.39 -21.07
CA GLY A 40 -5.28 9.01 -21.45
C GLY A 40 -4.04 8.25 -20.96
N HIS A 41 -4.12 7.66 -19.77
CA HIS A 41 -3.04 6.85 -19.20
C HIS A 41 -2.87 5.55 -19.97
N SER A 42 -3.97 4.88 -20.30
CA SER A 42 -3.97 3.69 -21.16
C SER A 42 -3.33 3.95 -22.52
N LYS A 43 -3.69 5.06 -23.19
CA LYS A 43 -3.11 5.43 -24.48
C LYS A 43 -1.61 5.66 -24.41
N SER A 44 -1.14 6.34 -23.38
CA SER A 44 0.28 6.59 -23.17
C SER A 44 1.03 5.30 -22.87
N PHE A 45 0.47 4.46 -22.01
CA PHE A 45 1.08 3.20 -21.59
C PHE A 45 1.12 2.15 -22.71
N LEU A 46 0.08 2.04 -23.53
CA LEU A 46 0.06 1.08 -24.65
C LEU A 46 1.25 1.25 -25.60
N LYS A 47 1.73 2.47 -25.82
CA LYS A 47 2.95 2.71 -26.61
C LYS A 47 4.17 2.07 -25.95
N GLN A 48 4.34 2.29 -24.66
CA GLN A 48 5.44 1.70 -23.87
C GLN A 48 5.30 0.17 -23.80
N PHE A 49 4.09 -0.34 -23.69
CA PHE A 49 3.81 -1.77 -23.65
C PHE A 49 4.19 -2.48 -24.96
N HIS A 50 3.90 -1.86 -26.10
CA HIS A 50 4.34 -2.36 -27.41
C HIS A 50 5.87 -2.30 -27.56
N GLU A 51 6.53 -1.24 -27.08
CA GLU A 51 7.99 -1.14 -27.06
C GLU A 51 8.62 -2.20 -26.15
N LEU A 52 7.99 -2.53 -25.03
CA LEU A 52 8.42 -3.61 -24.15
C LEU A 52 8.35 -4.97 -24.86
N GLY A 53 7.25 -5.24 -25.57
CA GLY A 53 7.08 -6.48 -26.34
C GLY A 53 8.09 -6.63 -27.48
N THR A 54 8.56 -5.52 -28.05
CA THR A 54 9.53 -5.50 -29.15
C THR A 54 10.99 -5.39 -28.69
N SER A 55 11.25 -5.00 -27.43
CA SER A 55 12.62 -4.78 -26.96
C SER A 55 13.42 -6.08 -26.85
N HIS A 56 14.63 -6.10 -27.42
CA HIS A 56 15.52 -7.26 -27.43
C HIS A 56 15.86 -7.83 -26.05
N THR A 57 15.77 -7.01 -25.00
CA THR A 57 16.09 -7.44 -23.62
C THR A 57 15.03 -8.34 -23.00
N ILE A 58 13.79 -8.29 -23.51
CA ILE A 58 12.67 -9.10 -23.01
C ILE A 58 12.23 -10.12 -24.07
N SER A 59 12.29 -9.77 -25.37
CA SER A 59 11.95 -10.66 -26.48
C SER A 59 12.99 -11.78 -26.71
N SER A 60 14.19 -11.67 -26.14
CA SER A 60 15.16 -12.79 -26.11
C SER A 60 14.71 -13.91 -25.16
N ASP A 61 13.77 -13.65 -24.26
CA ASP A 61 13.08 -14.69 -23.49
C ASP A 61 11.82 -15.13 -24.25
N SER A 62 11.95 -16.16 -25.06
CA SER A 62 10.87 -16.74 -25.89
C SER A 62 9.66 -17.25 -25.10
N ARG A 63 9.67 -17.13 -23.77
CA ARG A 63 8.65 -17.62 -22.84
C ARG A 63 7.76 -16.54 -22.26
N LEU A 64 8.13 -15.26 -22.40
CA LEU A 64 7.29 -14.13 -22.04
C LEU A 64 6.46 -13.70 -23.24
N LYS A 65 5.15 -13.86 -23.15
CA LYS A 65 4.17 -13.43 -24.14
C LYS A 65 3.48 -12.16 -23.68
N PHE A 66 3.01 -11.36 -24.62
CA PHE A 66 2.32 -10.09 -24.36
C PHE A 66 0.91 -10.11 -24.91
N GLY A 67 -0.08 -9.73 -24.10
CA GLY A 67 -1.47 -9.60 -24.50
C GLY A 67 -2.08 -8.28 -24.04
N LYS A 68 -3.10 -7.82 -24.76
CA LYS A 68 -3.89 -6.65 -24.41
C LYS A 68 -5.39 -6.94 -24.48
N VAL A 69 -6.14 -6.44 -23.51
CA VAL A 69 -7.61 -6.58 -23.40
C VAL A 69 -8.24 -5.19 -23.41
N ASP A 70 -9.16 -4.96 -24.35
CA ASP A 70 -10.05 -3.80 -24.27
C ASP A 70 -11.14 -4.08 -23.23
N ALA A 71 -10.96 -3.57 -22.01
CA ALA A 71 -11.88 -3.80 -20.91
C ALA A 71 -13.23 -3.10 -21.08
N THR A 72 -13.38 -2.21 -22.07
CA THR A 72 -14.66 -1.59 -22.39
C THR A 72 -15.54 -2.48 -23.27
N VAL A 73 -14.92 -3.43 -23.97
CA VAL A 73 -15.58 -4.45 -24.79
C VAL A 73 -15.73 -5.76 -24.01
N GLU A 74 -14.64 -6.23 -23.43
CA GLU A 74 -14.56 -7.52 -22.71
C GLU A 74 -14.98 -7.37 -21.25
N LYS A 75 -16.26 -7.06 -21.01
CA LYS A 75 -16.80 -6.73 -19.67
C LYS A 75 -16.76 -7.91 -18.68
N GLU A 76 -16.83 -9.14 -19.17
CA GLU A 76 -16.74 -10.33 -18.33
C GLU A 76 -15.35 -10.47 -17.72
N LEU A 77 -14.30 -10.29 -18.52
CA LEU A 77 -12.92 -10.26 -18.04
C LEU A 77 -12.69 -9.07 -17.08
N ALA A 78 -13.24 -7.90 -17.42
CA ALA A 78 -13.12 -6.74 -16.53
C ALA A 78 -13.73 -7.00 -15.14
N LYS A 79 -14.82 -7.76 -15.07
CA LYS A 79 -15.46 -8.16 -13.81
C LYS A 79 -14.70 -9.28 -13.11
N GLU A 80 -14.23 -10.30 -13.86
CA GLU A 80 -13.47 -11.44 -13.32
C GLU A 80 -12.20 -10.97 -12.59
N PHE A 81 -11.49 -9.98 -13.16
CA PHE A 81 -10.26 -9.43 -12.58
C PHE A 81 -10.50 -8.19 -11.72
N GLU A 82 -11.73 -7.87 -11.37
CA GLU A 82 -12.12 -6.76 -10.49
C GLU A 82 -11.40 -5.45 -10.86
N LEU A 83 -11.40 -5.10 -12.17
CA LEU A 83 -10.62 -3.97 -12.67
C LEU A 83 -11.14 -2.66 -12.09
N GLU A 84 -10.32 -1.99 -11.31
CA GLU A 84 -10.67 -0.73 -10.67
C GLU A 84 -10.11 0.50 -11.40
N THR A 85 -9.01 0.33 -12.12
CA THR A 85 -8.31 1.43 -12.83
C THR A 85 -7.78 1.00 -14.18
N TYR A 86 -7.51 1.96 -15.07
CA TYR A 86 -6.89 1.73 -16.37
C TYR A 86 -5.62 2.57 -16.54
N PRO A 87 -4.53 2.00 -17.14
CA PRO A 87 -4.39 0.56 -17.44
C PRO A 87 -4.07 -0.24 -16.18
N GLN A 88 -4.56 -1.49 -16.10
CA GLN A 88 -4.15 -2.47 -15.09
C GLN A 88 -3.31 -3.56 -15.76
N ILE A 89 -2.25 -4.03 -15.08
CA ILE A 89 -1.28 -4.95 -15.66
C ILE A 89 -1.19 -6.20 -14.79
N ILE A 90 -1.36 -7.36 -15.41
CA ILE A 90 -1.34 -8.65 -14.74
C ILE A 90 -0.36 -9.58 -15.47
N LEU A 91 0.57 -10.16 -14.72
CA LEU A 91 1.43 -11.25 -15.19
C LEU A 91 0.79 -12.58 -14.82
N PHE A 92 0.55 -13.42 -15.81
CA PHE A 92 0.11 -14.79 -15.62
C PHE A 92 1.33 -15.71 -15.66
N ARG A 93 1.53 -16.47 -14.58
CA ARG A 93 2.52 -17.54 -14.50
C ARG A 93 1.82 -18.89 -14.48
N HIS A 94 2.04 -19.71 -15.50
CA HIS A 94 1.29 -20.97 -15.66
C HIS A 94 -0.23 -20.79 -15.43
N GLY A 95 -0.77 -19.65 -15.90
CA GLY A 95 -2.18 -19.28 -15.73
C GLY A 95 -2.55 -18.64 -14.39
N GLN A 96 -1.64 -18.53 -13.42
CA GLN A 96 -1.90 -17.86 -12.15
C GLN A 96 -1.62 -16.36 -12.23
N PRO A 97 -2.60 -15.49 -11.91
CA PRO A 97 -2.46 -14.05 -12.04
C PRO A 97 -1.64 -13.43 -10.91
N LYS A 98 -0.78 -12.47 -11.25
CA LYS A 98 -0.07 -11.59 -10.32
C LYS A 98 -0.13 -10.15 -10.83
N GLU A 99 -0.80 -9.29 -10.10
CA GLU A 99 -0.98 -7.88 -10.47
C GLU A 99 0.30 -7.06 -10.24
N TYR A 100 0.60 -6.14 -11.18
CA TYR A 100 1.62 -5.12 -11.01
C TYR A 100 1.02 -3.87 -10.35
N LYS A 101 1.44 -3.57 -9.13
CA LYS A 101 0.97 -2.41 -8.33
C LYS A 101 1.94 -1.22 -8.33
N GLY A 102 3.02 -1.30 -9.13
CA GLY A 102 4.01 -0.24 -9.19
C GLY A 102 3.60 0.93 -10.10
N SER A 103 4.39 2.01 -10.05
CA SER A 103 4.19 3.18 -10.90
C SER A 103 4.44 2.87 -12.38
N LEU A 104 3.56 3.36 -13.25
CA LEU A 104 3.69 3.33 -14.72
C LEU A 104 4.43 4.57 -15.27
N ALA A 105 4.87 5.47 -14.39
CA ALA A 105 5.66 6.64 -14.75
C ALA A 105 7.12 6.25 -15.14
N ALA A 106 7.86 7.21 -15.71
CA ALA A 106 9.29 7.08 -16.00
C ALA A 106 9.67 5.93 -16.94
N ASN A 107 9.13 5.95 -18.17
CA ASN A 107 9.52 5.05 -19.29
C ASN A 107 9.40 3.54 -18.99
N GLY A 108 8.55 3.15 -18.04
CA GLY A 108 8.27 1.75 -17.73
C GLY A 108 9.42 1.00 -17.04
N GLU A 109 10.41 1.71 -16.46
CA GLU A 109 11.56 1.07 -15.84
C GLU A 109 11.17 0.24 -14.61
N GLY A 110 10.21 0.72 -13.81
CA GLY A 110 9.65 -0.03 -12.69
C GLY A 110 9.04 -1.36 -13.15
N LEU A 111 8.25 -1.34 -14.22
CA LEU A 111 7.67 -2.54 -14.80
C LEU A 111 8.75 -3.48 -15.38
N ARG A 112 9.79 -2.95 -16.05
CA ARG A 112 10.91 -3.76 -16.57
C ARG A 112 11.68 -4.46 -15.45
N LYS A 113 11.97 -3.73 -14.36
CA LYS A 113 12.63 -4.27 -13.16
C LYS A 113 11.76 -5.36 -12.53
N TRP A 114 10.46 -5.11 -12.41
CA TRP A 114 9.50 -6.08 -11.88
C TRP A 114 9.36 -7.32 -12.76
N LEU A 115 9.28 -7.17 -14.09
CA LEU A 115 9.24 -8.29 -15.03
C LEU A 115 10.49 -9.14 -14.93
N ARG A 116 11.69 -8.54 -14.98
CA ARG A 116 12.95 -9.29 -14.82
C ARG A 116 12.93 -10.16 -13.58
N ARG A 117 12.46 -9.63 -12.46
CA ARG A 117 12.35 -10.35 -11.18
C ARG A 117 11.31 -11.48 -11.21
N ASN A 118 10.25 -11.33 -12.00
CA ASN A 118 9.13 -12.26 -12.01
C ASN A 118 9.16 -13.27 -13.18
N THR A 119 10.07 -13.13 -14.15
CA THR A 119 10.19 -14.03 -15.31
C THR A 119 11.52 -14.78 -15.35
N HIS A 120 12.37 -14.66 -14.30
CA HIS A 120 13.61 -15.42 -14.23
C HIS A 120 13.36 -16.93 -14.17
N HIS A 121 14.21 -17.68 -14.88
CA HIS A 121 14.07 -19.11 -15.12
C HIS A 121 14.30 -19.99 -13.93
N LYS A 122 15.20 -19.56 -13.06
CA LYS A 122 15.49 -20.30 -11.83
C LYS A 122 15.12 -19.41 -10.67
N PRO A 123 14.13 -19.83 -9.87
CA PRO A 123 13.76 -19.09 -8.67
C PRO A 123 14.91 -19.02 -7.66
N ALA A 124 15.83 -20.00 -7.72
CA ALA A 124 17.02 -20.06 -6.89
C ALA A 124 18.27 -20.40 -7.72
N ALA A 125 19.41 -19.81 -7.36
CA ALA A 125 20.70 -20.14 -7.95
C ALA A 125 21.22 -21.45 -7.36
N TRP A 126 21.71 -22.36 -8.21
CA TRP A 126 22.37 -23.56 -7.74
C TRP A 126 23.76 -23.25 -7.22
N LEU A 127 24.09 -23.70 -5.98
CA LEU A 127 25.35 -23.47 -5.29
C LEU A 127 26.01 -24.84 -5.00
N GLU A 128 27.14 -25.11 -5.65
CA GLU A 128 27.75 -26.45 -5.60
C GLU A 128 28.40 -26.76 -4.25
N GLY A 129 28.92 -25.73 -3.58
CA GLY A 129 29.68 -25.94 -2.34
C GLY A 129 29.70 -24.76 -1.40
N VAL A 130 30.53 -24.86 -0.38
CA VAL A 130 30.70 -23.85 0.67
C VAL A 130 31.13 -22.50 0.11
N ASP A 131 32.05 -22.53 -0.87
CA ASP A 131 32.60 -21.29 -1.46
C ASP A 131 31.53 -20.56 -2.29
N ASP A 132 30.68 -21.29 -3.00
CA ASP A 132 29.57 -20.69 -3.76
C ASP A 132 28.54 -20.07 -2.82
N VAL A 133 28.20 -20.75 -1.71
CA VAL A 133 27.30 -20.17 -0.70
C VAL A 133 27.93 -18.90 -0.10
N HIS A 134 29.22 -18.92 0.19
CA HIS A 134 29.92 -17.76 0.71
C HIS A 134 29.91 -16.59 -0.26
N VAL A 135 30.28 -16.80 -1.52
CA VAL A 135 30.24 -15.78 -2.57
C VAL A 135 28.83 -15.27 -2.81
N PHE A 136 27.84 -16.18 -2.80
CA PHE A 136 26.43 -15.82 -2.97
C PHE A 136 25.93 -14.88 -1.86
N THR A 137 26.37 -15.08 -0.63
CA THR A 137 25.95 -14.24 0.52
C THR A 137 26.71 -12.92 0.63
N LEU A 138 27.90 -12.81 0.02
CA LEU A 138 28.71 -11.59 0.04
C LEU A 138 28.03 -10.43 -0.69
N GLY A 139 27.98 -9.28 -0.02
CA GLY A 139 27.49 -8.01 -0.61
C GLY A 139 25.98 -7.93 -0.83
N ARG A 140 25.23 -8.99 -0.52
CA ARG A 140 23.76 -8.96 -0.55
C ARG A 140 23.22 -8.51 0.79
N PRO A 141 22.35 -7.48 0.83
CA PRO A 141 21.75 -7.04 2.10
C PRO A 141 20.92 -8.15 2.75
N VAL A 142 20.16 -8.90 1.95
CA VAL A 142 19.39 -10.07 2.36
C VAL A 142 19.40 -11.08 1.22
N CYS A 143 19.69 -12.35 1.56
CA CYS A 143 19.50 -13.47 0.65
C CYS A 143 19.13 -14.73 1.41
N ILE A 144 18.58 -15.72 0.69
CA ILE A 144 18.03 -16.94 1.29
C ILE A 144 18.69 -18.14 0.63
N VAL A 145 19.16 -19.08 1.44
CA VAL A 145 19.76 -20.33 0.94
C VAL A 145 18.99 -21.51 1.49
N GLY A 146 18.52 -22.35 0.59
CA GLY A 146 17.92 -23.65 0.87
C GLY A 146 18.98 -24.77 0.87
N PHE A 147 18.94 -25.65 1.85
CA PHE A 147 19.81 -26.81 2.01
C PHE A 147 18.95 -28.06 1.89
N PHE A 148 19.00 -28.75 0.74
CA PHE A 148 18.11 -29.88 0.45
C PHE A 148 18.91 -31.11 0.00
N ASP A 149 18.39 -32.31 0.28
CA ASP A 149 19.04 -33.56 -0.12
C ASP A 149 18.78 -33.90 -1.60
N ASP A 150 17.56 -33.59 -2.05
CA ASP A 150 17.09 -33.85 -3.40
C ASP A 150 16.02 -32.82 -3.82
N THR A 151 15.39 -33.04 -4.95
CA THR A 151 14.37 -32.13 -5.53
C THR A 151 13.01 -32.19 -4.84
N GLY A 152 12.79 -33.08 -3.88
CA GLY A 152 11.45 -33.36 -3.31
C GLY A 152 10.86 -32.25 -2.44
N HIS A 153 11.67 -31.30 -1.97
CA HIS A 153 11.23 -30.20 -1.09
C HIS A 153 11.37 -28.80 -1.70
N LEU A 154 11.73 -28.73 -2.98
CA LEU A 154 12.05 -27.48 -3.66
C LEU A 154 10.81 -26.67 -4.06
N ASP A 155 9.67 -27.32 -4.28
CA ASP A 155 8.49 -26.66 -4.87
C ASP A 155 8.01 -25.49 -4.03
N ASN A 156 7.89 -25.65 -2.71
CA ASN A 156 7.46 -24.56 -1.81
C ASN A 156 8.54 -23.48 -1.64
N PHE A 157 9.81 -23.88 -1.62
CA PHE A 157 10.93 -22.95 -1.57
C PHE A 157 10.99 -22.09 -2.84
N HIS A 158 10.84 -22.72 -4.00
CA HIS A 158 10.77 -22.03 -5.27
C HIS A 158 9.51 -21.17 -5.41
N ALA A 159 8.36 -21.64 -4.93
CA ALA A 159 7.12 -20.85 -4.88
C ALA A 159 7.31 -19.59 -4.02
N ALA A 160 7.95 -19.71 -2.85
CA ALA A 160 8.29 -18.55 -2.03
C ALA A 160 9.25 -17.61 -2.75
N ALA A 161 10.28 -18.15 -3.44
CA ALA A 161 11.24 -17.34 -4.20
C ALA A 161 10.60 -16.50 -5.29
N TYR A 162 9.48 -16.95 -5.84
CA TYR A 162 8.71 -16.15 -6.80
C TYR A 162 7.92 -15.00 -6.17
N ASP A 163 7.54 -15.12 -4.89
CA ASP A 163 6.70 -14.11 -4.24
C ASP A 163 7.50 -12.98 -3.61
N PHE A 164 8.77 -13.22 -3.28
CA PHE A 164 9.65 -12.24 -2.67
C PHE A 164 10.73 -11.74 -3.63
N HIS A 165 11.01 -10.43 -3.59
CA HIS A 165 12.06 -9.80 -4.40
C HIS A 165 13.43 -9.88 -3.71
N LEU A 166 13.83 -11.11 -3.36
CA LEU A 166 15.11 -11.43 -2.72
C LEU A 166 15.91 -12.39 -3.58
N ASP A 167 17.20 -12.48 -3.32
CA ASP A 167 18.07 -13.46 -3.96
C ASP A 167 17.96 -14.82 -3.24
N PHE A 168 17.62 -15.86 -4.00
CA PHE A 168 17.50 -17.22 -3.50
C PHE A 168 18.61 -18.10 -4.08
N GLY A 169 19.22 -18.93 -3.24
CA GLY A 169 20.17 -19.97 -3.62
C GLY A 169 19.76 -21.30 -3.04
N GLU A 170 20.22 -22.38 -3.63
CA GLU A 170 19.97 -23.75 -3.18
C GLU A 170 21.21 -24.63 -3.31
N THR A 171 21.41 -25.54 -2.36
CA THR A 171 22.55 -26.47 -2.34
C THR A 171 22.19 -27.82 -1.77
N SER A 172 22.85 -28.87 -2.28
CA SER A 172 22.83 -30.23 -1.68
C SER A 172 24.14 -30.57 -0.97
N SER A 173 25.07 -29.63 -0.81
CA SER A 173 26.37 -29.82 -0.22
C SER A 173 26.28 -30.15 1.29
N LYS A 174 26.69 -31.35 1.69
CA LYS A 174 26.78 -31.75 3.09
C LYS A 174 27.78 -30.89 3.87
N ILE A 175 28.89 -30.54 3.24
CA ILE A 175 29.94 -29.71 3.83
C ILE A 175 29.39 -28.30 4.11
N ALA A 176 28.60 -27.74 3.19
CA ALA A 176 27.94 -26.45 3.41
C ALA A 176 26.91 -26.53 4.54
N THR A 177 26.13 -27.63 4.64
CA THR A 177 25.17 -27.84 5.71
C THR A 177 25.86 -27.85 7.10
N GLU A 178 26.98 -28.53 7.21
CA GLU A 178 27.79 -28.59 8.45
C GLU A 178 28.43 -27.23 8.79
N LYS A 179 28.99 -26.55 7.77
CA LYS A 179 29.62 -25.24 7.92
C LYS A 179 28.61 -24.19 8.46
N TYR A 180 27.41 -24.19 7.95
CA TYR A 180 26.38 -23.24 8.33
C TYR A 180 25.46 -23.74 9.46
N LYS A 181 25.82 -24.88 10.09
CA LYS A 181 25.13 -25.48 11.25
C LYS A 181 23.61 -25.57 11.05
N THR A 182 23.18 -26.06 9.90
CA THR A 182 21.77 -26.28 9.61
C THR A 182 21.46 -27.75 9.40
N GLN A 183 20.20 -28.11 9.37
CA GLN A 183 19.73 -29.45 9.01
C GLN A 183 19.32 -29.51 7.54
N ARG A 184 19.04 -30.71 7.04
CA ARG A 184 18.44 -30.91 5.71
C ARG A 184 17.16 -31.75 5.83
N PRO A 185 16.06 -31.27 5.28
CA PRO A 185 15.86 -29.99 4.61
C PRO A 185 15.97 -28.81 5.59
N GLY A 186 16.55 -27.68 5.14
CA GLY A 186 16.73 -26.47 5.94
C GLY A 186 16.79 -25.22 5.09
N ILE A 187 16.45 -24.08 5.69
CA ILE A 187 16.50 -22.77 5.03
C ILE A 187 17.19 -21.79 5.99
N ILE A 188 18.11 -20.99 5.44
CA ILE A 188 18.80 -19.92 6.17
C ILE A 188 18.60 -18.61 5.41
N MET A 189 18.22 -17.55 6.11
CA MET A 189 18.26 -16.20 5.61
C MET A 189 19.51 -15.49 6.13
N PHE A 190 20.38 -15.07 5.24
CA PHE A 190 21.54 -14.25 5.50
C PHE A 190 21.16 -12.79 5.41
N ARG A 191 21.60 -11.98 6.39
CA ARG A 191 21.22 -10.56 6.55
C ARG A 191 22.43 -9.76 6.98
N ASN A 192 22.66 -8.58 6.36
CA ASN A 192 23.80 -7.72 6.74
C ASN A 192 23.55 -6.89 8.00
N PHE A 193 22.33 -6.89 8.52
CA PHE A 193 21.91 -6.11 9.70
C PHE A 193 21.68 -6.94 10.96
N ALA A 194 21.77 -8.27 10.86
CA ALA A 194 21.63 -9.19 11.99
C ALA A 194 22.27 -10.54 11.66
N GLU A 195 22.43 -11.39 12.70
CA GLU A 195 22.87 -12.77 12.52
C GLU A 195 21.95 -13.54 11.56
N PRO A 196 22.48 -14.54 10.84
CA PRO A 196 21.67 -15.38 9.98
C PRO A 196 20.47 -15.99 10.73
N ALA A 197 19.30 -15.95 10.11
CA ALA A 197 18.10 -16.55 10.67
C ALA A 197 17.90 -17.95 10.10
N HIS A 198 17.74 -18.94 10.99
CA HIS A 198 17.45 -20.31 10.63
C HIS A 198 15.94 -20.56 10.67
N PHE A 199 15.39 -21.12 9.61
CA PHE A 199 13.99 -21.53 9.57
C PHE A 199 13.77 -22.74 10.48
N GLN A 200 12.79 -22.64 11.38
CA GLN A 200 12.46 -23.68 12.34
C GLN A 200 11.09 -24.34 12.05
N GLY A 201 10.44 -23.92 10.97
CA GLY A 201 9.11 -24.39 10.59
C GLY A 201 9.16 -25.61 9.66
N ASN A 202 8.00 -25.95 9.13
CA ASN A 202 7.84 -27.03 8.17
C ASN A 202 8.16 -26.57 6.74
N VAL A 203 9.22 -27.09 6.13
CA VAL A 203 9.62 -26.77 4.74
C VAL A 203 8.57 -27.16 3.69
N ASN A 204 7.62 -28.02 4.06
CA ASN A 204 6.49 -28.37 3.20
C ASN A 204 5.30 -27.40 3.34
N SER A 205 5.41 -26.36 4.18
CA SER A 205 4.41 -25.32 4.34
C SER A 205 4.87 -24.03 3.67
N LEU A 206 4.31 -23.72 2.52
CA LEU A 206 4.59 -22.45 1.79
C LEU A 206 4.31 -21.23 2.67
N GLU A 207 3.22 -21.26 3.43
CA GLU A 207 2.83 -20.15 4.30
C GLU A 207 3.84 -19.91 5.43
N GLU A 208 4.36 -20.97 6.05
CA GLU A 208 5.39 -20.85 7.09
C GLU A 208 6.70 -20.29 6.53
N ILE A 209 7.10 -20.74 5.32
CA ILE A 209 8.28 -20.20 4.63
C ILE A 209 8.07 -18.71 4.33
N LYS A 210 6.91 -18.32 3.79
CA LYS A 210 6.58 -16.92 3.50
C LYS A 210 6.58 -16.07 4.76
N GLN A 211 5.98 -16.55 5.84
CA GLN A 211 5.96 -15.86 7.13
C GLN A 211 7.37 -15.66 7.69
N PHE A 212 8.22 -16.69 7.61
CA PHE A 212 9.63 -16.59 8.01
C PHE A 212 10.36 -15.52 7.22
N ILE A 213 10.18 -15.50 5.89
CA ILE A 213 10.81 -14.51 5.00
C ILE A 213 10.31 -13.11 5.34
N ALA A 214 9.01 -12.91 5.39
CA ALA A 214 8.39 -11.63 5.69
C ALA A 214 8.85 -11.05 7.03
N THR A 215 8.95 -11.91 8.04
CA THR A 215 9.41 -11.52 9.37
C THR A 215 10.88 -11.11 9.39
N ASN A 216 11.75 -11.83 8.67
CA ASN A 216 13.19 -11.71 8.82
C ASN A 216 13.90 -10.85 7.77
N MET A 217 13.22 -10.40 6.70
CA MET A 217 13.83 -9.67 5.60
C MET A 217 14.12 -8.18 5.88
N VAL A 218 13.68 -7.67 7.02
CA VAL A 218 13.94 -6.31 7.49
C VAL A 218 14.39 -6.30 8.94
N PRO A 219 15.12 -5.26 9.40
CA PRO A 219 15.44 -5.09 10.82
C PRO A 219 14.17 -4.99 11.67
N LYS A 220 14.28 -5.28 12.98
CA LYS A 220 13.18 -5.14 13.94
C LYS A 220 12.64 -3.70 13.97
N VAL A 221 13.55 -2.72 13.93
CA VAL A 221 13.23 -1.31 13.67
C VAL A 221 13.90 -0.90 12.37
N VAL A 222 13.11 -0.50 11.41
CA VAL A 222 13.54 -0.06 10.09
C VAL A 222 13.84 1.44 10.13
N ASP A 223 14.96 1.85 9.60
CA ASP A 223 15.25 3.27 9.38
C ASP A 223 14.60 3.72 8.07
N TYR A 224 13.67 4.69 8.15
CA TYR A 224 12.95 5.19 6.97
C TYR A 224 13.88 5.75 5.89
N ALA A 225 15.04 6.31 6.26
CA ALA A 225 16.03 6.82 5.32
C ALA A 225 16.70 5.71 4.48
N LYS A 226 16.61 4.44 4.91
CA LYS A 226 17.17 3.29 4.20
C LYS A 226 16.20 2.79 3.13
N LYS A 227 16.32 3.32 1.91
CA LYS A 227 15.41 3.03 0.80
C LYS A 227 15.27 1.54 0.49
N ASP A 228 16.37 0.78 0.54
CA ASP A 228 16.38 -0.66 0.30
C ASP A 228 15.60 -1.43 1.37
N GLN A 229 15.61 -0.98 2.63
CA GLN A 229 14.81 -1.57 3.71
C GLN A 229 13.34 -1.22 3.53
N MET A 230 13.03 0.03 3.20
CA MET A 230 11.65 0.49 2.96
C MET A 230 11.03 -0.19 1.73
N GLU A 231 11.79 -0.42 0.65
CA GLU A 231 11.31 -1.23 -0.49
C GLU A 231 10.84 -2.62 0.00
N ARG A 232 11.63 -3.30 0.84
CA ARG A 232 11.25 -4.62 1.39
C ARG A 232 10.03 -4.56 2.31
N VAL A 233 9.89 -3.49 3.12
CA VAL A 233 8.69 -3.28 3.96
C VAL A 233 7.43 -3.21 3.11
N PHE A 234 7.43 -2.39 2.04
CA PHE A 234 6.24 -2.17 1.22
C PHE A 234 5.97 -3.28 0.19
N GLU A 235 6.98 -4.03 -0.21
CA GLU A 235 6.83 -5.18 -1.10
C GLU A 235 6.46 -6.47 -0.33
N GLY A 236 6.63 -6.48 1.01
CA GLY A 236 6.32 -7.62 1.87
C GLY A 236 4.84 -7.79 2.17
N PRO A 237 4.44 -8.96 2.69
CA PRO A 237 3.04 -9.27 2.99
C PRO A 237 2.51 -8.63 4.28
N ILE A 238 3.38 -8.09 5.15
CA ILE A 238 2.97 -7.43 6.38
C ILE A 238 2.48 -6.02 6.05
N ALA A 239 1.16 -5.81 6.08
CA ALA A 239 0.54 -4.56 5.66
C ALA A 239 0.60 -3.44 6.71
N ALA A 240 0.75 -3.79 7.99
CA ALA A 240 0.70 -2.82 9.08
C ALA A 240 2.09 -2.29 9.46
N ASN A 241 2.22 -0.97 9.48
CA ASN A 241 3.47 -0.26 9.71
C ASN A 241 3.30 0.77 10.83
N VAL A 242 4.09 0.66 11.89
CA VAL A 242 4.10 1.58 13.04
C VAL A 242 5.29 2.53 12.89
N PHE A 243 5.02 3.81 12.71
CA PHE A 243 6.03 4.85 12.53
C PHE A 243 6.26 5.63 13.81
N LEU A 244 7.50 5.73 14.25
CA LEU A 244 7.95 6.69 15.25
C LEU A 244 8.55 7.91 14.54
N PHE A 245 7.94 9.07 14.72
CA PHE A 245 8.44 10.36 14.26
C PHE A 245 9.19 11.03 15.39
N ARG A 246 10.47 11.24 15.24
CA ARG A 246 11.35 11.78 16.28
C ARG A 246 12.15 12.98 15.81
N GLN A 247 12.59 13.81 16.77
CA GLN A 247 13.62 14.82 16.50
C GLN A 247 15.00 14.14 16.56
N GLN A 248 15.97 14.67 15.80
CA GLN A 248 17.35 14.18 15.86
C GLN A 248 18.07 14.74 17.10
N ASN A 249 18.98 13.93 17.67
CA ASN A 249 19.96 14.30 18.70
C ASN A 249 19.39 14.76 20.06
N ASP A 250 18.34 14.09 20.53
CA ASP A 250 17.81 14.27 21.87
C ASP A 250 18.00 12.96 22.67
N GLU A 251 18.64 13.02 23.84
CA GLU A 251 18.84 11.84 24.71
C GLU A 251 17.51 11.19 25.10
N GLU A 252 16.46 11.97 25.24
CA GLU A 252 15.12 11.47 25.54
C GLU A 252 14.54 10.72 24.33
N ALA A 253 14.86 11.18 23.12
CA ALA A 253 14.49 10.50 21.87
C ALA A 253 15.18 9.14 21.72
N ASP A 254 16.45 9.03 22.10
CA ASP A 254 17.19 7.76 22.07
C ASP A 254 16.60 6.75 23.07
N LYS A 255 16.21 7.19 24.27
CA LYS A 255 15.52 6.36 25.26
C LYS A 255 14.13 5.92 24.76
N LEU A 256 13.41 6.80 24.09
CA LEU A 256 12.13 6.47 23.48
C LEU A 256 12.29 5.44 22.35
N GLU A 257 13.32 5.58 21.52
CA GLU A 257 13.63 4.61 20.45
C GLU A 257 14.00 3.25 21.02
N ALA A 258 14.71 3.19 22.15
CA ALA A 258 14.99 1.93 22.84
C ALA A 258 13.71 1.22 23.31
N GLU A 259 12.73 1.94 23.88
CA GLU A 259 11.45 1.35 24.27
C GLU A 259 10.61 0.95 23.03
N PHE A 260 10.69 1.71 21.96
CA PHE A 260 10.08 1.39 20.68
C PHE A 260 10.69 0.10 20.09
N ALA A 261 12.01 -0.08 20.21
CA ALA A 261 12.70 -1.28 19.76
C ALA A 261 12.34 -2.52 20.60
N LYS A 262 12.13 -2.37 21.91
CA LYS A 262 11.62 -3.47 22.76
C LYS A 262 10.22 -3.91 22.31
N ALA A 263 9.35 -2.97 22.01
CA ALA A 263 8.00 -3.27 21.47
C ALA A 263 8.09 -3.94 20.09
N ALA A 264 9.00 -3.48 19.24
CA ALA A 264 9.27 -4.09 17.94
C ALA A 264 9.75 -5.55 18.06
N ASP A 265 10.52 -5.85 19.09
CA ASP A 265 10.97 -7.21 19.36
C ASP A 265 9.81 -8.14 19.74
N GLN A 266 8.93 -7.69 20.62
CA GLN A 266 7.77 -8.48 21.02
C GLN A 266 6.71 -8.63 19.93
N LEU A 267 6.57 -7.64 19.07
CA LEU A 267 5.58 -7.61 17.97
C LEU A 267 6.16 -8.03 16.62
N TYR A 268 7.38 -8.58 16.65
CA TYR A 268 8.10 -8.96 15.44
C TYR A 268 7.32 -9.97 14.59
N GLY A 269 7.21 -9.68 13.30
CA GLY A 269 6.42 -10.47 12.35
C GLY A 269 4.92 -10.20 12.33
N ARG A 270 4.38 -9.38 13.25
CA ARG A 270 2.97 -8.94 13.25
C ARG A 270 2.81 -7.61 12.52
N VAL A 271 3.69 -6.66 12.81
CA VAL A 271 3.73 -5.33 12.21
C VAL A 271 5.18 -4.91 12.00
N HIS A 272 5.44 -3.99 11.08
CA HIS A 272 6.75 -3.36 10.97
C HIS A 272 6.84 -2.13 11.88
N PHE A 273 8.00 -1.95 12.51
CA PHE A 273 8.36 -0.77 13.28
C PHE A 273 9.36 0.06 12.49
N ILE A 274 9.08 1.34 12.29
CA ILE A 274 9.84 2.24 11.42
C ILE A 274 10.16 3.52 12.18
N SER A 275 11.45 3.86 12.26
CA SER A 275 11.92 5.12 12.82
C SER A 275 12.12 6.14 11.70
N ALA A 276 11.54 7.32 11.83
CA ALA A 276 11.62 8.41 10.84
C ALA A 276 12.19 9.67 11.47
N GLY A 277 13.30 10.15 10.92
CA GLY A 277 13.93 11.41 11.29
C GLY A 277 13.17 12.63 10.77
N PHE A 278 13.54 13.81 11.24
CA PHE A 278 12.88 15.08 10.89
C PHE A 278 13.07 15.49 9.42
N ASP A 279 14.09 15.00 8.75
CA ASP A 279 14.39 15.36 7.35
C ASP A 279 13.39 14.77 6.33
N GLU A 280 12.53 13.86 6.75
CA GLU A 280 11.57 13.15 5.90
C GLU A 280 10.28 13.94 5.68
N GLN A 281 10.39 15.15 5.11
CA GLN A 281 9.29 16.11 4.93
C GLN A 281 8.07 15.55 4.19
N THR A 282 8.30 14.68 3.20
CA THR A 282 7.21 14.04 2.45
C THR A 282 6.38 13.13 3.35
N LEU A 283 7.05 12.34 4.20
CA LEU A 283 6.38 11.45 5.16
C LEU A 283 5.62 12.23 6.23
N TYR A 284 6.24 13.30 6.76
CA TYR A 284 5.58 14.20 7.72
C TYR A 284 4.32 14.83 7.13
N SER A 285 4.41 15.29 5.87
CA SER A 285 3.25 15.83 5.14
C SER A 285 2.16 14.80 4.90
N PHE A 286 2.55 13.56 4.55
CA PHE A 286 1.62 12.44 4.35
C PHE A 286 0.80 12.14 5.61
N PHE A 287 1.44 12.18 6.79
CA PHE A 287 0.76 11.98 8.07
C PHE A 287 0.19 13.26 8.69
N ALA A 288 0.32 14.42 8.03
CA ALA A 288 -0.06 15.74 8.53
C ALA A 288 0.56 16.07 9.91
N ILE A 289 1.84 15.69 10.11
CA ILE A 289 2.61 15.93 11.33
C ILE A 289 3.45 17.19 11.13
N ARG A 290 3.47 18.06 12.15
CA ARG A 290 4.34 19.25 12.22
C ARG A 290 5.47 18.98 13.19
N ALA A 291 6.60 19.68 13.05
CA ALA A 291 7.75 19.55 13.96
C ALA A 291 7.38 19.63 15.45
N ARG A 292 6.47 20.55 15.80
CA ARG A 292 5.98 20.70 17.19
C ARG A 292 5.12 19.54 17.70
N ASP A 293 4.68 18.64 16.83
CA ASP A 293 3.84 17.50 17.19
C ASP A 293 4.70 16.25 17.43
N THR A 294 6.05 16.36 17.37
CA THR A 294 7.01 15.29 17.65
C THR A 294 7.53 15.35 19.09
N PRO A 295 7.89 14.22 19.71
CA PRO A 295 7.77 12.87 19.15
C PRO A 295 6.30 12.42 19.03
N THR A 296 6.00 11.59 18.04
CA THR A 296 4.65 11.03 17.88
C THR A 296 4.70 9.68 17.17
N VAL A 297 3.72 8.82 17.40
CA VAL A 297 3.58 7.52 16.75
C VAL A 297 2.32 7.47 15.90
N ARG A 298 2.43 6.85 14.72
CA ARG A 298 1.32 6.58 13.81
C ARG A 298 1.40 5.14 13.34
N LEU A 299 0.25 4.54 13.12
CA LEU A 299 0.15 3.27 12.41
C LEU A 299 -0.49 3.52 11.04
N TYR A 300 0.06 2.90 10.00
CA TYR A 300 -0.45 2.92 8.64
C TYR A 300 -0.68 1.49 8.16
N ALA A 301 -1.88 1.20 7.72
CA ALA A 301 -2.25 -0.09 7.17
C ALA A 301 -3.49 0.05 6.28
N HIS A 302 -3.54 -0.67 5.16
CA HIS A 302 -4.68 -0.68 4.25
C HIS A 302 -5.16 0.74 3.90
N ASP A 303 -4.22 1.63 3.56
CA ASP A 303 -4.44 3.05 3.24
C ASP A 303 -5.07 3.90 4.35
N LEU A 304 -5.16 3.37 5.56
CA LEU A 304 -5.67 4.06 6.73
C LEU A 304 -4.55 4.42 7.70
N LYS A 305 -4.71 5.57 8.34
CA LYS A 305 -3.77 6.12 9.33
C LYS A 305 -4.42 6.13 10.70
N TYR A 306 -3.67 5.73 11.74
CA TYR A 306 -4.16 5.68 13.11
C TYR A 306 -3.21 6.45 14.04
N ALA A 307 -3.79 7.23 14.98
CA ALA A 307 -3.01 7.95 15.99
C ALA A 307 -2.79 7.09 17.22
N TYR A 308 -1.55 7.02 17.63
CA TYR A 308 -1.20 6.59 18.97
C TYR A 308 -1.54 7.69 19.99
N LYS A 309 -2.13 7.30 21.12
CA LYS A 309 -2.54 8.21 22.20
C LYS A 309 -1.95 7.81 23.56
N GLY A 310 -1.07 6.81 23.57
CA GLY A 310 -0.37 6.37 24.77
C GLY A 310 0.77 7.29 25.16
N SER A 311 1.47 6.92 26.20
CA SER A 311 2.64 7.65 26.69
C SER A 311 3.80 7.59 25.67
N LEU A 312 4.55 8.67 25.59
CA LEU A 312 5.82 8.76 24.86
C LEU A 312 6.98 9.15 25.80
N LYS A 313 6.77 9.03 27.12
CA LYS A 313 7.80 9.27 28.13
C LYS A 313 8.50 7.95 28.45
N PRO A 314 9.79 7.77 28.07
CA PRO A 314 10.47 6.46 28.12
C PRO A 314 10.65 5.91 29.51
N ASP A 315 10.66 6.76 30.54
CA ASP A 315 10.84 6.36 31.94
C ASP A 315 9.51 6.23 32.72
N GLU A 316 8.37 6.60 32.10
CA GLU A 316 7.07 6.48 32.76
C GLU A 316 6.72 5.01 33.03
N GLY A 317 6.37 4.72 34.26
CA GLY A 317 6.00 3.38 34.72
C GLY A 317 7.18 2.53 35.23
N LYS A 318 8.43 2.94 35.00
CA LYS A 318 9.60 2.27 35.56
C LYS A 318 9.77 2.61 37.04
N LYS A 319 10.20 1.61 37.81
CA LYS A 319 10.56 1.82 39.22
C LYS A 319 11.97 2.39 39.29
N GLU A 320 12.16 3.29 40.25
CA GLU A 320 13.49 3.79 40.54
C GLU A 320 14.39 2.65 41.03
N VAL A 321 15.46 2.40 40.33
CA VAL A 321 16.49 1.42 40.72
C VAL A 321 17.69 2.20 41.24
N MET A 322 18.13 1.87 42.45
CA MET A 322 19.30 2.53 43.01
C MET A 322 20.57 2.13 42.29
N LYS A 323 21.33 3.12 41.81
CA LYS A 323 22.65 2.90 41.19
C LYS A 323 23.68 2.38 42.14
N THR A 324 23.50 2.66 43.44
CA THR A 324 24.35 2.25 44.55
C THR A 324 23.53 1.51 45.59
N ILE A 325 24.14 0.50 46.21
CA ILE A 325 23.60 -0.24 47.36
C ILE A 325 24.59 -0.14 48.49
N LYS A 326 24.12 -0.37 49.73
CA LYS A 326 24.98 -0.39 50.91
C LYS A 326 25.68 -1.77 51.02
N ASP A 327 27.01 -1.78 51.22
CA ASP A 327 27.75 -2.95 51.61
C ASP A 327 27.54 -3.30 53.08
N HIS A 328 28.20 -4.38 53.56
CA HIS A 328 28.12 -4.81 54.97
C HIS A 328 28.63 -3.77 55.97
N ASP A 329 29.48 -2.86 55.53
CA ASP A 329 30.11 -1.83 56.37
C ASP A 329 29.34 -0.49 56.23
N GLY A 330 28.25 -0.45 55.43
CA GLY A 330 27.39 0.74 55.23
C GLY A 330 27.88 1.71 54.17
N ASN A 331 28.93 1.37 53.40
CA ASN A 331 29.41 2.21 52.30
C ASN A 331 28.58 2.05 51.04
N ASP A 332 28.49 3.11 50.26
CA ASP A 332 27.80 3.10 48.97
C ASP A 332 28.71 2.43 47.91
N ILE A 333 28.26 1.28 47.40
CA ILE A 333 28.90 0.55 46.32
C ILE A 333 27.99 0.50 45.10
N PRO A 334 28.54 0.42 43.86
CA PRO A 334 27.71 0.27 42.66
C PRO A 334 26.80 -0.97 42.77
N ASN A 335 25.55 -0.82 42.43
CA ASN A 335 24.61 -1.94 42.36
C ASN A 335 24.96 -2.85 41.17
N PRO A 336 25.46 -4.09 41.44
CA PRO A 336 25.92 -5.00 40.38
C PRO A 336 24.76 -5.50 39.51
N LYS A 337 23.50 -5.32 39.94
CA LYS A 337 22.31 -5.71 39.20
C LYS A 337 21.61 -4.52 38.55
N TYR A 338 22.15 -3.31 38.67
CA TYR A 338 21.49 -2.08 38.19
C TYR A 338 21.08 -2.19 36.72
N ASP A 339 22.00 -2.55 35.86
CA ASP A 339 21.75 -2.65 34.42
C ASP A 339 20.77 -3.77 34.08
N GLU A 340 20.84 -4.91 34.76
CA GLU A 340 19.91 -6.04 34.58
C GLU A 340 18.50 -5.68 35.05
N GLU A 341 18.38 -5.06 36.24
CA GLU A 341 17.09 -4.63 36.80
C GLU A 341 16.46 -3.51 35.96
N MET A 342 17.26 -2.56 35.45
CA MET A 342 16.76 -1.52 34.53
C MET A 342 16.35 -2.08 33.19
N ALA A 343 17.11 -3.02 32.63
CA ALA A 343 16.82 -3.64 31.34
C ALA A 343 15.55 -4.52 31.40
N SER A 344 15.28 -5.16 32.55
CA SER A 344 14.12 -6.03 32.75
C SER A 344 12.79 -5.27 32.94
N GLN A 345 12.83 -3.96 33.24
CA GLN A 345 11.62 -3.18 33.42
C GLN A 345 10.98 -2.80 32.09
N THR A 346 9.67 -2.92 32.05
CA THR A 346 8.86 -2.38 30.96
C THR A 346 8.38 -0.98 31.28
N SER A 347 8.51 -0.06 30.32
CA SER A 347 7.95 1.27 30.44
C SER A 347 6.47 1.28 30.05
N LYS A 348 5.76 2.33 30.43
CA LYS A 348 4.39 2.53 29.94
C LYS A 348 4.34 2.71 28.42
N VAL A 349 5.39 3.29 27.80
CA VAL A 349 5.52 3.37 26.32
C VAL A 349 5.45 1.99 25.69
N PHE A 350 6.25 1.05 26.20
CA PHE A 350 6.25 -0.32 25.72
C PHE A 350 4.87 -0.97 25.83
N GLU A 351 4.25 -0.91 27.03
CA GLU A 351 2.93 -1.51 27.25
C GLU A 351 1.83 -0.89 26.35
N ASP A 352 1.85 0.44 26.21
CA ASP A 352 0.85 1.16 25.44
C ASP A 352 1.03 0.91 23.93
N LEU A 353 2.27 0.69 23.43
CA LEU A 353 2.53 0.28 22.04
C LEU A 353 1.98 -1.12 21.75
N ILE A 354 2.16 -2.07 22.68
CA ILE A 354 1.57 -3.41 22.55
C ILE A 354 0.04 -3.31 22.48
N LYS A 355 -0.58 -2.58 23.42
CA LYS A 355 -2.04 -2.36 23.45
C LYS A 355 -2.54 -1.67 22.18
N PHE A 356 -1.76 -0.75 21.61
CA PHE A 356 -2.11 -0.04 20.37
C PHE A 356 -2.16 -0.98 19.17
N VAL A 357 -1.15 -1.84 18.99
CA VAL A 357 -1.14 -2.83 17.92
C VAL A 357 -2.25 -3.87 18.12
N ASP A 358 -2.44 -4.37 19.34
CA ASP A 358 -3.54 -5.29 19.66
C ASP A 358 -4.93 -4.67 19.39
N ALA A 359 -5.09 -3.38 19.66
CA ALA A 359 -6.34 -2.67 19.37
C ALA A 359 -6.56 -2.50 17.86
N TYR A 360 -5.49 -2.30 17.09
CA TYR A 360 -5.54 -2.28 15.63
C TYR A 360 -6.01 -3.62 15.08
N GLU A 361 -5.36 -4.72 15.46
CA GLU A 361 -5.71 -6.07 14.98
C GLU A 361 -7.14 -6.49 15.33
N LYS A 362 -7.64 -6.03 16.49
CA LYS A 362 -9.03 -6.22 16.92
C LYS A 362 -10.02 -5.26 16.26
N GLY A 363 -9.59 -4.41 15.33
CA GLY A 363 -10.45 -3.44 14.65
C GLY A 363 -11.04 -2.36 15.55
N LYS A 364 -10.44 -2.09 16.72
CA LYS A 364 -10.95 -1.13 17.72
C LYS A 364 -10.44 0.31 17.51
N LEU A 365 -9.46 0.50 16.63
CA LEU A 365 -8.94 1.83 16.35
C LEU A 365 -9.80 2.57 15.33
N VAL A 366 -9.97 3.87 15.59
CA VAL A 366 -10.62 4.78 14.64
C VAL A 366 -9.53 5.43 13.78
N PRO A 367 -9.60 5.34 12.44
CA PRO A 367 -8.62 5.96 11.57
C PRO A 367 -8.66 7.49 11.65
N ILE A 368 -7.49 8.11 11.47
CA ILE A 368 -7.38 9.56 11.28
C ILE A 368 -7.56 9.84 9.80
N LEU A 369 -8.50 10.71 9.48
CA LEU A 369 -8.67 11.22 8.13
C LEU A 369 -8.13 12.65 8.07
N LYS A 370 -7.45 12.97 6.98
CA LYS A 370 -7.03 14.34 6.69
C LYS A 370 -8.27 15.20 6.52
N SER A 371 -8.34 16.33 7.23
CA SER A 371 -9.48 17.23 7.13
C SER A 371 -9.09 18.67 7.40
N GLU A 372 -9.55 19.57 6.54
CA GLU A 372 -9.60 20.99 6.83
C GLU A 372 -10.61 21.29 7.95
N LYS A 373 -10.56 22.51 8.47
CA LYS A 373 -11.64 23.00 9.34
C LYS A 373 -12.90 23.21 8.53
N PRO A 374 -14.07 22.84 9.05
CA PRO A 374 -15.33 23.17 8.39
C PRO A 374 -15.45 24.67 8.12
N PRO A 375 -16.14 25.08 7.04
CA PRO A 375 -16.48 26.48 6.83
C PRO A 375 -17.19 27.07 8.05
N LYS A 376 -16.92 28.32 8.37
CA LYS A 376 -17.54 29.02 9.52
C LYS A 376 -18.99 29.40 9.30
N SER A 377 -19.42 29.47 8.04
CA SER A 377 -20.77 29.86 7.62
C SER A 377 -21.33 28.82 6.65
N ALA A 378 -22.65 28.72 6.60
CA ALA A 378 -23.34 27.99 5.54
C ALA A 378 -22.95 28.55 4.16
N PRO A 379 -23.03 27.72 3.09
CA PRO A 379 -22.73 28.18 1.74
C PRO A 379 -23.66 29.35 1.34
N SER A 380 -23.12 30.29 0.56
CA SER A 380 -23.91 31.34 -0.02
C SER A 380 -24.92 30.79 -1.05
N ALA A 381 -25.88 31.64 -1.49
CA ALA A 381 -26.97 31.22 -2.38
C ALA A 381 -26.51 30.51 -3.66
N ASN A 382 -25.34 30.85 -4.14
CA ASN A 382 -24.77 30.46 -5.44
C ASN A 382 -23.53 29.57 -5.28
N GLU A 383 -23.36 28.89 -4.14
CA GLU A 383 -22.20 28.05 -3.92
C GLU A 383 -22.61 26.65 -3.50
N ALA A 384 -21.89 25.66 -4.02
CA ALA A 384 -22.05 24.29 -3.61
C ALA A 384 -21.58 24.09 -2.15
N THR A 385 -22.22 23.20 -1.42
CA THR A 385 -21.89 22.87 -0.04
C THR A 385 -20.46 22.33 0.04
N VAL A 386 -19.62 23.00 0.84
CA VAL A 386 -18.24 22.54 1.06
C VAL A 386 -18.24 21.41 2.08
N VAL A 387 -17.76 20.24 1.65
CA VAL A 387 -17.54 19.07 2.50
C VAL A 387 -16.06 18.97 2.84
N VAL A 388 -15.74 18.74 4.10
CA VAL A 388 -14.41 18.42 4.58
C VAL A 388 -14.42 17.03 5.24
N GLY A 389 -13.26 16.43 5.47
CA GLY A 389 -13.19 15.08 6.02
C GLY A 389 -14.05 14.90 7.29
N ARG A 390 -14.07 15.90 8.18
CA ARG A 390 -14.85 15.86 9.46
C ARG A 390 -16.36 15.96 9.28
N THR A 391 -16.82 16.59 8.20
CA THR A 391 -18.26 16.76 7.91
C THR A 391 -18.78 15.78 6.88
N PHE A 392 -17.91 14.90 6.38
CA PHE A 392 -18.28 13.96 5.31
C PHE A 392 -19.41 13.02 5.75
N ASP A 393 -19.30 12.44 6.94
CA ASP A 393 -20.36 11.53 7.43
C ASP A 393 -21.68 12.25 7.64
N GLU A 394 -21.66 13.43 8.25
CA GLU A 394 -22.86 14.24 8.51
C GLU A 394 -23.57 14.65 7.22
N ILE A 395 -22.81 15.22 6.27
CA ILE A 395 -23.39 15.81 5.05
C ILE A 395 -23.67 14.72 4.00
N VAL A 396 -22.83 13.68 3.91
CA VAL A 396 -22.88 12.72 2.81
C VAL A 396 -23.48 11.39 3.25
N THR A 397 -22.83 10.65 4.16
CA THR A 397 -23.22 9.25 4.43
C THR A 397 -24.39 9.10 5.40
N GLN A 398 -24.53 10.00 6.38
CA GLN A 398 -25.63 9.97 7.38
C GLN A 398 -26.81 10.89 7.02
N SER A 399 -26.65 11.73 6.01
CA SER A 399 -27.72 12.62 5.54
C SER A 399 -28.86 11.82 4.90
N ASN A 400 -30.10 12.24 5.13
CA ASN A 400 -31.29 11.68 4.47
C ASN A 400 -31.52 12.24 3.07
N LYS A 401 -30.68 13.16 2.60
CA LYS A 401 -30.77 13.79 1.29
C LYS A 401 -29.98 12.99 0.25
N HIS A 402 -30.31 13.08 -1.01
CA HIS A 402 -29.44 12.71 -2.10
C HIS A 402 -28.25 13.65 -2.12
N VAL A 403 -27.03 13.17 -2.35
CA VAL A 403 -25.85 14.05 -2.40
C VAL A 403 -25.09 13.79 -3.69
N MET A 404 -24.88 14.84 -4.48
CA MET A 404 -23.98 14.81 -5.61
C MET A 404 -22.68 15.53 -5.23
N LEU A 405 -21.59 14.77 -5.09
CA LEU A 405 -20.33 15.24 -4.52
C LEU A 405 -19.23 15.28 -5.57
N PHE A 406 -18.65 16.46 -5.75
CA PHE A 406 -17.53 16.73 -6.63
C PHE A 406 -16.21 16.73 -5.85
N PHE A 407 -15.38 15.74 -6.08
CA PHE A 407 -14.02 15.70 -5.62
C PHE A 407 -13.11 16.42 -6.61
N TYR A 408 -12.40 17.43 -6.13
CA TYR A 408 -11.54 18.26 -6.97
C TYR A 408 -10.14 18.44 -6.40
N ALA A 409 -9.21 18.83 -7.28
CA ALA A 409 -7.91 19.33 -6.89
C ALA A 409 -7.75 20.78 -7.37
N PRO A 410 -7.33 21.75 -6.51
CA PRO A 410 -7.19 23.17 -6.87
C PRO A 410 -6.23 23.45 -8.02
N TRP A 411 -5.26 22.59 -8.26
CA TRP A 411 -4.30 22.69 -9.35
C TRP A 411 -4.77 22.06 -10.67
N CYS A 412 -5.84 21.24 -10.65
CA CYS A 412 -6.37 20.57 -11.83
C CYS A 412 -7.17 21.54 -12.72
N GLN A 413 -6.76 21.74 -13.97
CA GLN A 413 -7.42 22.65 -14.92
C GLN A 413 -8.86 22.24 -15.22
N THR A 414 -9.11 20.94 -15.37
CA THR A 414 -10.47 20.41 -15.62
C THR A 414 -11.38 20.66 -14.42
N SER A 415 -10.86 20.47 -13.20
CA SER A 415 -11.61 20.80 -11.97
C SER A 415 -11.94 22.29 -11.88
N LYS A 416 -10.98 23.17 -12.21
CA LYS A 416 -11.20 24.62 -12.23
C LYS A 416 -12.27 25.04 -13.25
N ALA A 417 -12.25 24.43 -14.44
CA ALA A 417 -13.25 24.72 -15.48
C ALA A 417 -14.64 24.24 -15.07
N LEU A 418 -14.74 23.17 -14.29
CA LEU A 418 -16.02 22.62 -13.83
C LEU A 418 -16.61 23.39 -12.65
N MET A 419 -15.82 24.08 -11.85
CA MET A 419 -16.27 24.75 -10.62
C MET A 419 -17.44 25.72 -10.82
N PRO A 420 -17.44 26.66 -11.82
CA PRO A 420 -18.56 27.54 -12.03
C PRO A 420 -19.86 26.82 -12.42
N LEU A 421 -19.75 25.75 -13.18
CA LEU A 421 -20.91 24.91 -13.56
C LEU A 421 -21.48 24.19 -12.35
N TRP A 422 -20.60 23.77 -11.45
CA TRP A 422 -20.98 23.08 -10.23
C TRP A 422 -21.70 24.00 -9.24
N ASP A 423 -21.20 25.21 -9.09
CA ASP A 423 -21.87 26.23 -8.26
C ASP A 423 -23.21 26.63 -8.86
N LYS A 424 -23.32 26.73 -10.21
CA LYS A 424 -24.62 26.96 -10.91
C LYS A 424 -25.58 25.79 -10.70
N LEU A 425 -25.09 24.53 -10.71
CA LEU A 425 -25.93 23.39 -10.42
C LEU A 425 -26.46 23.45 -8.97
N ALA A 426 -25.62 23.86 -8.01
CA ALA A 426 -26.02 24.03 -6.62
C ALA A 426 -27.11 25.11 -6.44
N GLU A 427 -26.98 26.23 -7.16
CA GLU A 427 -28.00 27.28 -7.20
C GLU A 427 -29.36 26.75 -7.71
N MET A 428 -29.35 25.94 -8.76
CA MET A 428 -30.57 25.39 -9.37
C MET A 428 -31.30 24.39 -8.46
N TYR A 429 -30.55 23.60 -7.66
CA TYR A 429 -31.14 22.63 -6.75
C TYR A 429 -31.40 23.18 -5.34
N ARG A 430 -31.22 24.47 -5.11
CA ARG A 430 -31.31 25.08 -3.79
C ARG A 430 -32.71 24.94 -3.13
N GLU A 431 -33.76 25.06 -3.91
CA GLU A 431 -35.16 24.96 -3.45
C GLU A 431 -35.59 23.48 -3.24
N TYR A 432 -34.73 22.52 -3.52
CA TYR A 432 -35.01 21.11 -3.39
C TYR A 432 -34.32 20.55 -2.15
N ASP A 433 -35.05 20.44 -1.07
CA ASP A 433 -34.52 19.95 0.22
C ASP A 433 -33.99 18.53 0.16
N GLU A 434 -34.42 17.75 -0.83
CA GLU A 434 -34.06 16.34 -1.00
C GLU A 434 -32.66 16.13 -1.60
N VAL A 435 -32.07 17.17 -2.19
CA VAL A 435 -30.77 17.08 -2.90
C VAL A 435 -29.79 18.09 -2.36
N THR A 436 -28.56 17.63 -2.13
CA THR A 436 -27.41 18.47 -1.81
C THR A 436 -26.37 18.36 -2.92
N ILE A 437 -26.01 19.50 -3.52
CA ILE A 437 -24.86 19.60 -4.41
C ILE A 437 -23.66 20.05 -3.59
N ALA A 438 -22.63 19.20 -3.56
CA ALA A 438 -21.49 19.37 -2.66
C ALA A 438 -20.16 19.28 -3.40
N LYS A 439 -19.10 19.86 -2.81
CA LYS A 439 -17.73 19.83 -3.32
C LYS A 439 -16.73 19.59 -2.20
N MET A 440 -15.64 18.87 -2.51
CA MET A 440 -14.59 18.52 -1.55
C MET A 440 -13.21 18.65 -2.20
N ASP A 441 -12.33 19.44 -1.60
CA ASP A 441 -10.92 19.46 -1.97
C ASP A 441 -10.25 18.16 -1.49
N ALA A 442 -10.12 17.18 -2.39
CA ALA A 442 -9.58 15.88 -2.04
C ALA A 442 -8.04 15.89 -1.89
N THR A 443 -7.36 17.01 -2.12
CA THR A 443 -5.94 17.17 -1.81
C THR A 443 -5.70 17.45 -0.32
N LYS A 444 -6.72 17.98 0.37
CA LYS A 444 -6.66 18.38 1.77
C LYS A 444 -7.60 17.61 2.69
N ASN A 445 -8.51 16.84 2.11
CA ASN A 445 -9.53 16.10 2.83
C ASN A 445 -9.57 14.64 2.38
N GLU A 446 -9.79 13.74 3.33
CA GLU A 446 -9.98 12.31 3.11
C GLU A 446 -11.34 11.90 3.68
N ALA A 447 -11.99 10.91 3.07
CA ALA A 447 -13.22 10.32 3.56
C ALA A 447 -13.06 8.80 3.66
N LYS A 448 -13.65 8.20 4.71
CA LYS A 448 -13.52 6.75 4.98
C LYS A 448 -14.09 5.93 3.81
N GLY A 449 -13.28 5.03 3.28
CA GLY A 449 -13.69 4.14 2.18
C GLY A 449 -13.78 4.81 0.81
N ILE A 450 -13.30 6.06 0.67
CA ILE A 450 -13.28 6.79 -0.59
C ILE A 450 -11.85 7.01 -1.05
N HIS A 451 -11.53 6.46 -2.22
CA HIS A 451 -10.25 6.66 -2.89
C HIS A 451 -10.46 7.42 -4.19
N VAL A 452 -10.07 8.69 -4.20
CA VAL A 452 -10.14 9.53 -5.40
C VAL A 452 -8.86 9.34 -6.21
N LYS A 453 -8.95 8.59 -7.31
CA LYS A 453 -7.80 8.21 -8.16
C LYS A 453 -7.46 9.28 -9.21
N SER A 454 -8.42 10.09 -9.61
CA SER A 454 -8.26 11.14 -10.64
C SER A 454 -9.14 12.37 -10.34
N TYR A 455 -8.81 13.51 -10.97
CA TYR A 455 -9.58 14.72 -10.82
C TYR A 455 -10.04 15.25 -12.19
N PRO A 456 -11.32 15.68 -12.31
CA PRO A 456 -12.41 15.61 -11.32
C PRO A 456 -13.05 14.23 -11.22
N THR A 457 -13.41 13.78 -10.01
CA THR A 457 -14.28 12.62 -9.76
C THR A 457 -15.58 13.11 -9.13
N ILE A 458 -16.72 12.55 -9.56
CA ILE A 458 -18.04 12.96 -9.11
C ILE A 458 -18.83 11.72 -8.71
N TYR A 459 -19.29 11.69 -7.45
CA TYR A 459 -20.09 10.60 -6.90
C TYR A 459 -21.49 11.07 -6.54
N PHE A 460 -22.46 10.19 -6.78
CA PHE A 460 -23.84 10.37 -6.37
C PHE A 460 -24.21 9.39 -5.27
N TYR A 461 -24.62 9.90 -4.13
CA TYR A 461 -25.09 9.14 -2.98
C TYR A 461 -26.61 9.22 -2.91
N LYS A 462 -27.28 8.11 -3.17
CA LYS A 462 -28.73 8.04 -3.13
C LYS A 462 -29.23 7.98 -1.69
N SER A 463 -30.25 8.78 -1.36
CA SER A 463 -30.96 8.68 -0.09
C SER A 463 -31.50 7.25 0.12
N GLY A 464 -31.29 6.70 1.32
CA GLY A 464 -31.73 5.32 1.67
C GLY A 464 -30.80 4.19 1.21
N ASP A 465 -29.75 4.45 0.42
CA ASP A 465 -28.79 3.42 -0.05
C ASP A 465 -27.33 3.72 0.36
N LYS A 466 -27.13 4.64 1.27
CA LYS A 466 -25.81 5.04 1.76
C LYS A 466 -25.18 3.96 2.66
N PRO A 467 -23.85 3.79 2.65
CA PRO A 467 -22.84 4.64 2.02
C PRO A 467 -22.51 4.32 0.53
N ARG A 468 -23.32 3.50 -0.13
CA ARG A 468 -23.10 3.22 -1.55
C ARG A 468 -23.17 4.51 -2.37
N HIS A 469 -22.35 4.57 -3.39
CA HIS A 469 -22.32 5.69 -4.34
C HIS A 469 -22.22 5.16 -5.76
N GLU A 470 -22.67 5.99 -6.69
CA GLU A 470 -22.55 5.78 -8.12
C GLU A 470 -21.63 6.87 -8.69
N GLU A 471 -20.67 6.49 -9.51
CA GLU A 471 -19.79 7.45 -10.17
C GLU A 471 -20.49 8.05 -11.39
N PHE A 472 -20.38 9.38 -11.54
CA PHE A 472 -20.78 10.06 -12.77
C PHE A 472 -19.69 9.88 -13.81
N ASP A 473 -19.85 8.92 -14.71
CA ASP A 473 -18.87 8.52 -15.74
C ASP A 473 -19.18 9.06 -17.15
N GLU A 474 -20.18 9.94 -17.28
CA GLU A 474 -20.55 10.50 -18.59
C GLU A 474 -19.39 11.30 -19.20
N LYS A 475 -19.18 11.09 -20.52
CA LYS A 475 -18.13 11.78 -21.29
C LYS A 475 -18.27 13.30 -21.26
N LYS A 476 -19.51 13.80 -21.20
CA LYS A 476 -19.83 15.22 -21.22
C LYS A 476 -20.18 15.69 -19.81
N LYS A 477 -19.33 16.51 -19.24
CA LYS A 477 -19.52 17.11 -17.91
C LYS A 477 -20.07 18.53 -18.06
N ASP A 478 -21.35 18.64 -18.43
CA ASP A 478 -22.07 19.90 -18.53
C ASP A 478 -23.34 19.92 -17.67
N LEU A 479 -23.93 21.07 -17.51
CA LEU A 479 -25.08 21.29 -16.66
C LEU A 479 -26.29 20.41 -17.04
N ALA A 480 -26.54 20.23 -18.34
CA ALA A 480 -27.64 19.41 -18.83
C ALA A 480 -27.44 17.91 -18.47
N SER A 481 -26.21 17.44 -18.59
CA SER A 481 -25.86 16.06 -18.21
C SER A 481 -26.03 15.81 -16.72
N PHE A 482 -25.62 16.76 -15.87
CA PHE A 482 -25.80 16.65 -14.41
C PHE A 482 -27.28 16.67 -14.02
N ILE A 483 -28.07 17.57 -14.57
CA ILE A 483 -29.53 17.68 -14.32
C ILE A 483 -30.22 16.39 -14.74
N ARG A 484 -29.94 15.88 -15.94
CA ARG A 484 -30.48 14.60 -16.41
C ARG A 484 -30.11 13.45 -15.47
N PHE A 485 -28.83 13.34 -15.11
CA PHE A 485 -28.33 12.28 -14.22
C PHE A 485 -29.03 12.29 -12.86
N ILE A 486 -29.19 13.46 -12.25
CA ILE A 486 -29.90 13.61 -10.97
C ILE A 486 -31.40 13.29 -11.18
N GLY A 487 -32.02 13.85 -12.23
CA GLY A 487 -33.45 13.67 -12.51
C GLY A 487 -33.85 12.19 -12.71
N GLU A 488 -33.04 11.41 -13.41
CA GLU A 488 -33.27 9.98 -13.61
C GLU A 488 -33.28 9.20 -12.29
N ARG A 489 -32.52 9.63 -11.26
CA ARG A 489 -32.33 8.97 -9.97
C ARG A 489 -33.24 9.46 -8.86
N THR A 490 -33.70 10.71 -8.98
CA THR A 490 -34.50 11.40 -7.95
C THR A 490 -35.91 11.78 -8.43
N LYS A 491 -36.13 11.83 -9.74
CA LYS A 491 -37.32 12.39 -10.41
C LYS A 491 -37.49 13.89 -10.18
N LEU A 492 -36.48 14.60 -9.71
CA LEU A 492 -36.46 16.04 -9.51
C LEU A 492 -35.94 16.72 -10.77
N ASP A 493 -36.62 17.82 -11.19
CA ASP A 493 -36.24 18.61 -12.36
C ASP A 493 -36.14 20.08 -11.97
N PRO A 494 -34.95 20.65 -11.81
CA PRO A 494 -34.75 22.02 -11.36
C PRO A 494 -35.09 23.05 -12.47
N THR A 495 -35.45 22.62 -13.68
CA THR A 495 -35.95 23.50 -14.75
C THR A 495 -37.46 23.75 -14.62
N ARG A 496 -38.15 23.03 -13.72
CA ARG A 496 -39.56 23.21 -13.37
C ARG A 496 -39.67 23.68 -11.91
N PRO A 497 -40.53 24.69 -11.64
CA PRO A 497 -40.71 25.10 -10.25
C PRO A 497 -41.21 23.91 -9.40
N PRO A 498 -40.74 23.76 -8.15
CA PRO A 498 -41.27 22.74 -7.25
C PRO A 498 -42.79 22.95 -7.10
N ILE A 499 -43.56 21.87 -7.24
CA ILE A 499 -44.98 21.89 -6.95
C ILE A 499 -45.10 21.98 -5.43
N HIS A 500 -45.32 23.18 -4.92
CA HIS A 500 -45.77 23.37 -3.54
C HIS A 500 -47.24 22.96 -3.52
N ASP A 501 -47.54 21.76 -3.02
CA ASP A 501 -48.91 21.43 -2.66
C ASP A 501 -49.31 22.40 -1.52
N GLU A 502 -50.02 23.46 -1.90
CA GLU A 502 -50.73 24.30 -0.96
C GLU A 502 -51.82 23.43 -0.29
N PHE A 503 -51.59 23.04 0.97
CA PHE A 503 -52.63 22.53 1.85
C PHE A 503 -53.08 23.60 2.82
#